data_a6ba86e5e427d4cf44b5bda44e4f0b8d
#
_entry.id   a6ba86e5e427d4cf44b5bda44e4f0b8d
#
_cell.length_a   1.000
_cell.length_b   1.000
_cell.length_c   1.000
_cell.angle_alpha   90.00
_cell.angle_beta   90.00
_cell.angle_gamma   90.00
#
_symmetry.space_group_name_H-M   'P 1'
#
loop_
_entity.id
_entity.type
_entity.pdbx_description
1 polymer ?
#
loop_
_entity_poly.entity_id
_entity_poly.type
_entity_poly.pdbx_seq_one_letter_code
_entity_poly.pdbx_strand_id
1 'polypeptide(L)' 'MTVASQVKQTLASLKGARGTLSMYTVQTRDDETQSVYTNSLEIADNIINDLEDRLKVLEFEEPQYKGN' A
#
# COMPACT_ATOMS: atom_id res chain seq x y z
N MET A 1 -5.00 12.48 -16.09
CA MET A 1 -4.81 11.31 -15.26
C MET A 1 -6.09 10.93 -14.57
N THR A 2 -6.48 9.68 -14.59
CA THR A 2 -7.74 9.25 -13.99
C THR A 2 -7.58 8.99 -12.50
N VAL A 3 -8.69 8.96 -11.77
CA VAL A 3 -8.67 8.61 -10.35
C VAL A 3 -8.13 7.18 -10.15
N ALA A 4 -8.56 6.23 -10.97
CA ALA A 4 -8.05 4.86 -10.90
C ALA A 4 -6.53 4.81 -11.12
N SER A 5 -6.03 5.58 -12.07
CA SER A 5 -4.60 5.68 -12.36
C SER A 5 -3.81 6.23 -11.16
N GLN A 6 -4.36 7.26 -10.49
CA GLN A 6 -3.74 7.83 -9.30
C GLN A 6 -3.69 6.83 -8.16
N VAL A 7 -4.78 6.07 -7.96
CA VAL A 7 -4.81 5.02 -6.93
C VAL A 7 -3.80 3.94 -7.22
N LYS A 8 -3.66 3.52 -8.48
CA LYS A 8 -2.65 2.52 -8.87
C LYS A 8 -1.24 3.00 -8.56
N GLN A 9 -0.93 4.25 -8.85
CA GLN A 9 0.40 4.81 -8.56
C GLN A 9 0.66 4.88 -7.05
N THR A 10 -0.34 5.29 -6.29
CA THR A 10 -0.24 5.34 -4.83
C THR A 10 0.00 3.96 -4.25
N LEU A 11 -0.72 2.95 -4.76
CA LEU A 11 -0.54 1.56 -4.34
C LEU A 11 0.88 1.07 -4.63
N ALA A 12 1.42 1.38 -5.81
CA ALA A 12 2.78 0.98 -6.14
C ALA A 12 3.78 1.58 -5.15
N SER A 13 3.63 2.86 -4.81
CA SER A 13 4.48 3.55 -3.85
C SER A 13 4.37 2.94 -2.45
N LEU A 14 3.14 2.68 -2.00
CA LEU A 14 2.91 2.08 -0.69
C LEU A 14 3.48 0.67 -0.59
N LYS A 15 3.31 -0.14 -1.63
CA LYS A 15 3.87 -1.50 -1.65
C LYS A 15 5.40 -1.46 -1.62
N GLY A 16 6.01 -0.51 -2.30
CA GLY A 16 7.46 -0.30 -2.23
C GLY A 16 7.92 0.08 -0.83
N ALA A 17 7.24 1.04 -0.21
CA ALA A 17 7.54 1.46 1.16
C ALA A 17 7.33 0.31 2.16
N ARG A 18 6.28 -0.46 1.97
CA ARG A 18 5.99 -1.63 2.81
C ARG A 18 7.12 -2.65 2.72
N GLY A 19 7.63 -2.89 1.52
CA GLY A 19 8.77 -3.79 1.32
C GLY A 19 10.01 -3.33 2.07
N THR A 20 10.29 -2.03 2.04
CA THR A 20 11.41 -1.43 2.78
C THR A 20 11.22 -1.58 4.29
N LEU A 21 10.02 -1.31 4.79
CA LEU A 21 9.70 -1.49 6.22
C LEU A 21 9.88 -2.94 6.66
N SER A 22 9.45 -3.88 5.83
CA SER A 22 9.58 -5.31 6.10
C SER A 22 11.06 -5.68 6.27
N MET A 23 11.91 -5.19 5.38
CA MET A 23 13.34 -5.43 5.44
C MET A 23 13.95 -4.85 6.71
N TYR A 24 13.61 -3.62 7.06
CA TYR A 24 14.13 -2.99 8.27
C TYR A 24 13.64 -3.68 9.54
N THR A 25 12.41 -4.20 9.54
CA THR A 25 11.90 -4.96 10.68
C THR A 25 12.77 -6.18 10.98
N VAL A 26 13.18 -6.89 9.92
CA VAL A 26 14.05 -8.07 10.08
C VAL A 26 15.45 -7.69 10.54
N GLN A 27 15.97 -6.57 10.06
CA GLN A 27 17.34 -6.13 10.36
C GLN A 27 17.47 -5.42 11.70
N THR A 28 16.39 -4.85 12.22
CA THR A 28 16.43 -4.04 13.44
C THR A 28 16.56 -4.92 14.67
N ARG A 29 17.52 -4.59 15.54
CA ARG A 29 17.79 -5.34 16.77
C ARG A 29 17.25 -4.67 18.03
N ASP A 30 16.84 -3.43 17.92
CA ASP A 30 16.22 -2.69 19.03
C ASP A 30 14.75 -3.09 19.11
N ASP A 31 14.34 -3.67 20.25
CA ASP A 31 13.01 -4.23 20.42
C ASP A 31 11.90 -3.19 20.25
N GLU A 32 12.10 -1.99 20.79
CA GLU A 32 11.09 -0.93 20.68
C GLU A 32 10.92 -0.49 19.23
N THR A 33 12.03 -0.28 18.54
CA THR A 33 12.01 0.12 17.13
C THR A 33 11.41 -0.99 16.25
N GLN A 34 11.75 -2.25 16.54
CA GLN A 34 11.18 -3.38 15.81
C GLN A 34 9.67 -3.43 15.99
N SER A 35 9.17 -3.18 17.19
CA SER A 35 7.72 -3.13 17.44
C SER A 35 7.05 -2.02 16.64
N VAL A 36 7.67 -0.85 16.57
CA VAL A 36 7.14 0.27 15.77
C VAL A 36 7.08 -0.11 14.29
N TYR A 37 8.14 -0.73 13.75
CA TYR A 37 8.14 -1.19 12.36
C TYR A 37 7.06 -2.25 12.12
N THR A 38 6.91 -3.20 13.04
CA THR A 38 5.88 -4.24 12.92
C THR A 38 4.48 -3.64 12.88
N ASN A 39 4.20 -2.69 13.77
CA ASN A 39 2.92 -1.99 13.80
C ASN A 39 2.71 -1.18 12.52
N SER A 40 3.76 -0.54 12.02
CA SER A 40 3.69 0.24 10.78
C SER A 40 3.39 -0.65 9.57
N LEU A 41 3.96 -1.86 9.53
CA LEU A 41 3.65 -2.84 8.47
C LEU A 41 2.17 -3.23 8.48
N GLU A 42 1.62 -3.46 9.66
CA GLU A 42 0.21 -3.82 9.80
C GLU A 42 -0.68 -2.69 9.29
N ILE A 43 -0.37 -1.44 9.66
CA ILE A 43 -1.10 -0.27 9.19
C ILE A 43 -0.97 -0.14 7.67
N ALA A 44 0.23 -0.30 7.14
CA ALA A 44 0.46 -0.23 5.69
C ALA A 44 -0.34 -1.30 4.94
N ASP A 45 -0.39 -2.52 5.45
CA ASP A 45 -1.17 -3.60 4.83
C ASP A 45 -2.66 -3.28 4.84
N ASN A 46 -3.18 -2.69 5.92
CA ASN A 46 -4.58 -2.28 5.97
C ASN A 46 -4.88 -1.18 4.96
N ILE A 47 -4.01 -0.20 4.83
CA ILE A 47 -4.17 0.88 3.85
C ILE A 47 -4.13 0.31 2.43
N ILE A 48 -3.19 -0.56 2.14
CA ILE A 48 -3.06 -1.19 0.82
C ILE A 48 -4.34 -1.95 0.47
N ASN A 49 -4.86 -2.75 1.41
CA ASN A 49 -6.09 -3.51 1.20
C ASN A 49 -7.28 -2.60 0.92
N ASP A 50 -7.42 -1.52 1.68
CA ASP A 50 -8.51 -0.57 1.51
C ASP A 50 -8.43 0.10 0.12
N LEU A 51 -7.22 0.49 -0.28
CA LEU A 51 -7.04 1.12 -1.59
C LEU A 51 -7.25 0.13 -2.74
N GLU A 52 -6.85 -1.13 -2.57
CA GLU A 52 -7.11 -2.16 -3.57
C GLU A 52 -8.61 -2.40 -3.76
N ASP A 53 -9.35 -2.44 -2.67
CA ASP A 53 -10.80 -2.57 -2.71
C ASP A 53 -11.43 -1.36 -3.40
N ARG A 54 -10.96 -0.16 -3.08
CA ARG A 54 -11.46 1.05 -3.72
C ARG A 54 -11.15 1.07 -5.21
N LEU A 55 -9.97 0.61 -5.60
CA LEU A 55 -9.59 0.53 -7.01
C LEU A 55 -10.53 -0.39 -7.78
N LYS A 56 -10.89 -1.53 -7.21
CA LYS A 56 -11.86 -2.44 -7.84
C LYS A 56 -13.20 -1.77 -8.09
N VAL A 57 -13.69 -1.00 -7.12
CA VAL A 57 -14.95 -0.26 -7.24
C VAL A 57 -14.84 0.78 -8.36
N LEU A 58 -13.75 1.54 -8.38
CA LEU A 58 -13.53 2.58 -9.40
C LEU A 58 -13.48 1.97 -10.80
N GLU A 59 -12.79 0.86 -10.96
CA GLU A 59 -12.68 0.21 -12.26
C GLU A 59 -14.00 -0.40 -12.71
N PHE A 60 -14.82 -0.86 -11.78
CA PHE A 60 -16.13 -1.40 -12.08
C PHE A 60 -17.12 -0.30 -12.48
N GLU A 61 -17.12 0.83 -11.76
CA GLU A 61 -18.05 1.93 -12.01
C GLU A 61 -17.68 2.77 -13.22
N GLU A 62 -16.39 2.85 -13.54
CA GLU A 62 -15.86 3.70 -14.60
C GLU A 62 -14.99 2.90 -15.56
N PRO A 63 -15.60 1.97 -16.34
CA PRO A 63 -14.83 1.05 -17.18
C PRO A 63 -13.93 1.76 -18.19
N GLN A 64 -14.28 2.98 -18.60
CA GLN A 64 -13.50 3.77 -19.56
C GLN A 64 -12.12 4.13 -19.01
N TYR A 65 -11.89 4.00 -17.71
CA TYR A 65 -10.61 4.31 -17.08
C TYR A 65 -9.71 3.08 -16.95
N LYS A 66 -10.23 1.90 -17.22
CA LYS A 66 -9.44 0.67 -17.16
C LYS A 66 -8.35 0.68 -18.21
N GLY A 67 -7.16 0.32 -17.82
CA GLY A 67 -6.05 0.19 -18.74
C GLY A 67 -5.36 1.48 -19.13
N ASN A 68 -5.83 2.59 -18.62
CA ASN A 68 -5.18 3.88 -18.87
C ASN A 68 -4.01 4.12 -17.94
#